data_e824d7a52818c80a0a423425503849e6
#
_entry.id   e824d7a52818c80a0a423425503849e6
#
_cell.length_a   1.000
_cell.length_b   1.000
_cell.length_c   1.000
_cell.angle_alpha   90.00
_cell.angle_beta   90.00
_cell.angle_gamma   90.00
#
_symmetry.space_group_name_H-M   'P 1'
#
loop_
_entity.id
_entity.type
_entity.pdbx_description
1 polymer ?
#
loop_
_entity_poly.entity_id
_entity_poly.type
_entity_poly.pdbx_seq_one_letter_code
_entity_poly.pdbx_strand_id
1 'polypeptide(L)'
;MSWFLFALICTLGWGFADLFYKKGTDEADRYSHLKIAVWVGLIMGVCAFALLPLAETPMSPAALLENAARYSPASLCYIISMVIGYAGLRYLELSIVSPVQNASGALSALFMLIYFLVVGRITDLSETFDPFTLTGTVLIVLGVIALAVVEQRLSRAEKQLAPEERKYRFGALALLFPLLYCLFDTLGTSADGIILDEEVGLGLGEIDVIILYGLTFLLAGLAAWIFLWIRGKKPYNPFARSEWPKGLAACCEEFGQVFYVYAMARNPVVAAPMVASYCIVSVVLSRVFLKEKLKASQYACVAAVIVGIVLLGLADGFSAE
;
A
#
# COMPACT_ATOMS: atom_id res chain seq x y z
N MET A 1 11.94 2.82 -18.54
CA MET A 1 10.92 3.63 -17.82
C MET A 1 11.58 4.20 -16.60
N SER A 2 11.24 5.45 -16.23
CA SER A 2 11.77 6.10 -15.03
C SER A 2 11.10 5.57 -13.75
N TRP A 3 11.72 5.77 -12.59
CA TRP A 3 11.15 5.46 -11.29
C TRP A 3 9.80 6.16 -11.08
N PHE A 4 9.70 7.43 -11.55
CA PHE A 4 8.50 8.24 -11.44
C PHE A 4 7.30 7.63 -12.18
N LEU A 5 7.51 7.17 -13.40
CA LEU A 5 6.43 6.57 -14.19
C LEU A 5 5.95 5.25 -13.57
N PHE A 6 6.85 4.44 -13.05
CA PHE A 6 6.48 3.24 -12.30
C PHE A 6 5.67 3.60 -11.04
N ALA A 7 6.14 4.56 -10.24
CA ALA A 7 5.42 5.02 -9.05
C ALA A 7 4.05 5.59 -9.39
N LEU A 8 3.91 6.35 -10.49
CA LEU A 8 2.62 6.90 -10.94
C LEU A 8 1.63 5.80 -11.33
N ILE A 9 2.07 4.78 -12.08
CA ILE A 9 1.22 3.66 -12.48
C ILE A 9 0.78 2.88 -11.24
N CYS A 10 1.69 2.62 -10.30
CA CYS A 10 1.39 2.00 -9.01
C CYS A 10 0.35 2.81 -8.23
N THR A 11 0.54 4.13 -8.10
CA THR A 11 -0.38 5.05 -7.43
C THR A 11 -1.81 4.95 -7.97
N LEU A 12 -1.96 4.87 -9.29
CA LEU A 12 -3.27 4.69 -9.93
C LEU A 12 -3.83 3.29 -9.63
N GLY A 13 -3.03 2.24 -9.81
CA GLY A 13 -3.44 0.85 -9.56
C GLY A 13 -3.97 0.65 -8.14
N TRP A 14 -3.20 1.08 -7.15
CA TRP A 14 -3.58 0.92 -5.74
C TRP A 14 -4.74 1.82 -5.33
N GLY A 15 -4.88 3.02 -5.92
CA GLY A 15 -6.06 3.84 -5.71
C GLY A 15 -7.36 3.17 -6.17
N PHE A 16 -7.34 2.47 -7.32
CA PHE A 16 -8.47 1.66 -7.76
C PHE A 16 -8.65 0.40 -6.90
N ALA A 17 -7.58 -0.25 -6.45
CA ALA A 17 -7.67 -1.38 -5.53
C ALA A 17 -8.42 -1.01 -4.26
N ASP A 18 -8.10 0.11 -3.63
CA ASP A 18 -8.76 0.65 -2.44
C ASP A 18 -10.27 0.80 -2.64
N LEU A 19 -10.69 1.40 -3.78
CA LEU A 19 -12.11 1.55 -4.10
C LEU A 19 -12.83 0.19 -4.17
N PHE A 20 -12.22 -0.79 -4.84
CA PHE A 20 -12.82 -2.10 -4.98
C PHE A 20 -12.76 -2.92 -3.70
N TYR A 21 -11.73 -2.76 -2.86
CA TYR A 21 -11.68 -3.33 -1.51
C TYR A 21 -12.84 -2.81 -0.66
N LYS A 22 -13.08 -1.50 -0.66
CA LYS A 22 -14.22 -0.93 0.07
C LYS A 22 -15.55 -1.43 -0.47
N LYS A 23 -15.73 -1.51 -1.78
CA LYS A 23 -16.93 -2.09 -2.41
C LYS A 23 -17.10 -3.58 -2.11
N GLY A 24 -16.01 -4.31 -1.97
CA GLY A 24 -16.00 -5.75 -1.65
C GLY A 24 -16.16 -6.03 -0.16
N THR A 25 -16.01 -5.01 0.70
CA THR A 25 -16.14 -5.18 2.14
C THR A 25 -17.61 -5.27 2.55
N ASP A 26 -17.97 -6.36 3.23
CA ASP A 26 -19.28 -6.54 3.85
C ASP A 26 -19.19 -6.20 5.34
N GLU A 27 -19.87 -5.13 5.76
CA GLU A 27 -19.86 -4.66 7.14
C GLU A 27 -20.56 -5.66 8.10
N ALA A 28 -21.50 -6.46 7.61
CA ALA A 28 -22.19 -7.49 8.40
C ALA A 28 -21.35 -8.76 8.54
N ASP A 29 -20.43 -9.03 7.62
CA ASP A 29 -19.59 -10.22 7.66
C ASP A 29 -18.32 -10.00 8.50
N ARG A 30 -18.24 -10.69 9.63
CA ARG A 30 -17.08 -10.65 10.54
C ARG A 30 -15.77 -11.02 9.85
N TYR A 31 -15.81 -11.86 8.82
CA TYR A 31 -14.63 -12.40 8.14
C TYR A 31 -14.42 -11.80 6.75
N SER A 32 -15.06 -10.69 6.42
CA SER A 32 -14.93 -10.02 5.11
C SER A 32 -13.48 -9.73 4.74
N HIS A 33 -12.65 -9.29 5.69
CA HIS A 33 -11.23 -9.03 5.51
C HIS A 33 -10.42 -10.28 5.13
N LEU A 34 -10.74 -11.45 5.70
CA LEU A 34 -10.08 -12.71 5.33
C LEU A 34 -10.47 -13.16 3.93
N LYS A 35 -11.70 -12.89 3.49
CA LYS A 35 -12.13 -13.16 2.12
C LYS A 35 -11.37 -12.31 1.11
N ILE A 36 -11.05 -11.05 1.45
CA ILE A 36 -10.17 -10.19 0.65
C ILE A 36 -8.76 -10.80 0.60
N ALA A 37 -8.19 -11.20 1.74
CA ALA A 37 -6.88 -11.81 1.81
C ALA A 37 -6.78 -13.11 0.97
N VAL A 38 -7.86 -13.91 0.88
CA VAL A 38 -7.91 -15.08 -0.02
C VAL A 38 -7.74 -14.65 -1.48
N TRP A 39 -8.47 -13.63 -1.93
CA TRP A 39 -8.38 -13.15 -3.31
C TRP A 39 -7.00 -12.58 -3.63
N VAL A 40 -6.44 -11.75 -2.74
CA VAL A 40 -5.11 -11.18 -2.89
C VAL A 40 -4.06 -12.29 -3.00
N GLY A 41 -4.07 -13.25 -2.08
CA GLY A 41 -3.15 -14.38 -2.13
C GLY A 41 -3.29 -15.23 -3.40
N LEU A 42 -4.51 -15.46 -3.90
CA LEU A 42 -4.73 -16.21 -5.14
C LEU A 42 -4.17 -15.47 -6.36
N ILE A 43 -4.47 -14.17 -6.51
CA ILE A 43 -4.01 -13.38 -7.67
C ILE A 43 -2.50 -13.21 -7.65
N MET A 44 -1.92 -12.81 -6.51
CA MET A 44 -0.48 -12.66 -6.36
C MET A 44 0.26 -13.99 -6.55
N GLY A 45 -0.30 -15.10 -6.04
CA GLY A 45 0.26 -16.43 -6.25
C GLY A 45 0.23 -16.86 -7.71
N VAL A 46 -0.84 -16.59 -8.45
CA VAL A 46 -0.92 -16.87 -9.90
C VAL A 46 0.13 -16.05 -10.65
N CYS A 47 0.29 -14.77 -10.33
CA CYS A 47 1.32 -13.92 -10.91
C CYS A 47 2.73 -14.47 -10.62
N ALA A 48 3.01 -14.82 -9.36
CA ALA A 48 4.28 -15.41 -8.96
C ALA A 48 4.62 -16.68 -9.76
N PHE A 49 3.68 -17.61 -9.91
CA PHE A 49 3.89 -18.81 -10.73
C PHE A 49 4.11 -18.49 -12.21
N ALA A 50 3.41 -17.48 -12.74
CA ALA A 50 3.59 -17.04 -14.12
C ALA A 50 4.98 -16.41 -14.35
N LEU A 51 5.55 -15.78 -13.34
CA LEU A 51 6.86 -15.13 -13.41
C LEU A 51 8.03 -16.07 -13.07
N LEU A 52 7.81 -17.24 -12.46
CA LEU A 52 8.89 -18.19 -12.13
C LEU A 52 9.85 -18.48 -13.27
N PRO A 53 9.41 -18.64 -14.53
CA PRO A 53 10.33 -18.87 -15.65
C PRO A 53 11.24 -17.67 -15.98
N LEU A 54 10.90 -16.48 -15.47
CA LEU A 54 11.63 -15.23 -15.69
C LEU A 54 12.50 -14.84 -14.47
N ALA A 55 12.56 -15.70 -13.44
CA ALA A 55 13.35 -15.45 -12.24
C ALA A 55 14.81 -15.18 -12.58
N GLU A 56 15.39 -14.18 -11.93
CA GLU A 56 16.77 -13.74 -12.17
C GLU A 56 17.77 -14.58 -11.37
N THR A 57 17.33 -15.11 -10.21
CA THR A 57 18.11 -16.05 -9.42
C THR A 57 17.57 -17.48 -9.53
N PRO A 58 18.41 -18.51 -9.30
CA PRO A 58 17.94 -19.90 -9.33
C PRO A 58 16.82 -20.15 -8.31
N MET A 59 15.62 -20.54 -8.81
CA MET A 59 14.45 -20.84 -7.96
C MET A 59 14.28 -22.34 -7.74
N SER A 60 15.40 -23.05 -7.41
CA SER A 60 15.29 -24.41 -6.89
C SER A 60 14.51 -24.40 -5.55
N PRO A 61 13.86 -25.50 -5.13
CA PRO A 61 13.08 -25.51 -3.89
C PRO A 61 13.88 -25.06 -2.66
N ALA A 62 15.17 -25.39 -2.59
CA ALA A 62 16.04 -24.98 -1.50
C ALA A 62 16.37 -23.48 -1.56
N ALA A 63 16.74 -22.96 -2.73
CA ALA A 63 17.02 -21.55 -2.95
C ALA A 63 15.78 -20.70 -2.75
N LEU A 64 14.61 -21.17 -3.18
CA LEU A 64 13.33 -20.49 -2.97
C LEU A 64 13.01 -20.35 -1.47
N LEU A 65 13.23 -21.42 -0.69
CA LEU A 65 13.01 -21.38 0.75
C LEU A 65 13.98 -20.42 1.45
N GLU A 66 15.26 -20.43 1.07
CA GLU A 66 16.28 -19.52 1.60
C GLU A 66 15.92 -18.06 1.25
N ASN A 67 15.64 -17.76 -0.01
CA ASN A 67 15.28 -16.41 -0.43
C ASN A 67 13.97 -15.95 0.22
N ALA A 68 12.97 -16.83 0.34
CA ALA A 68 11.74 -16.51 1.07
C ALA A 68 12.00 -16.20 2.55
N ALA A 69 12.91 -16.93 3.20
CA ALA A 69 13.29 -16.64 4.60
C ALA A 69 14.00 -15.28 4.71
N ARG A 70 14.91 -14.95 3.78
CA ARG A 70 15.61 -13.65 3.75
C ARG A 70 14.66 -12.48 3.45
N TYR A 71 13.65 -12.69 2.60
CA TYR A 71 12.63 -11.69 2.26
C TYR A 71 11.48 -11.60 3.28
N SER A 72 11.32 -12.60 4.14
CA SER A 72 10.20 -12.70 5.09
C SER A 72 9.97 -11.48 5.98
N PRO A 73 11.00 -10.69 6.42
CA PRO A 73 10.73 -9.48 7.20
C PRO A 73 9.85 -8.47 6.48
N ALA A 74 10.07 -8.26 5.18
CA ALA A 74 9.24 -7.37 4.36
C ALA A 74 7.84 -7.97 4.16
N SER A 75 7.75 -9.19 3.62
CA SER A 75 6.47 -9.82 3.26
C SER A 75 5.55 -10.06 4.45
N LEU A 76 6.07 -10.45 5.62
CA LEU A 76 5.26 -10.62 6.83
C LEU A 76 4.70 -9.28 7.33
N CYS A 77 5.50 -8.21 7.30
CA CYS A 77 5.01 -6.88 7.66
C CYS A 77 3.86 -6.46 6.73
N TYR A 78 3.97 -6.66 5.43
CA TYR A 78 2.89 -6.37 4.49
C TYR A 78 1.66 -7.24 4.69
N ILE A 79 1.81 -8.56 4.89
CA ILE A 79 0.66 -9.44 5.15
C ILE A 79 -0.10 -8.97 6.39
N ILE A 80 0.61 -8.64 7.47
CA ILE A 80 0.01 -8.16 8.72
C ILE A 80 -0.69 -6.81 8.49
N SER A 81 -0.01 -5.86 7.84
CA SER A 81 -0.58 -4.53 7.57
C SER A 81 -1.85 -4.65 6.73
N MET A 82 -1.82 -5.38 5.63
CA MET A 82 -2.95 -5.50 4.71
C MET A 82 -4.15 -6.21 5.36
N VAL A 83 -3.94 -7.30 6.11
CA VAL A 83 -5.04 -7.97 6.83
C VAL A 83 -5.69 -7.03 7.85
N ILE A 84 -4.90 -6.24 8.57
CA ILE A 84 -5.38 -5.21 9.50
C ILE A 84 -6.11 -4.11 8.74
N GLY A 85 -5.57 -3.65 7.61
CA GLY A 85 -6.16 -2.64 6.74
C GLY A 85 -7.53 -3.06 6.21
N TYR A 86 -7.62 -4.26 5.66
CA TYR A 86 -8.91 -4.82 5.19
C TYR A 86 -9.94 -4.93 6.32
N ALA A 87 -9.50 -5.25 7.54
CA ALA A 87 -10.39 -5.24 8.69
C ALA A 87 -10.88 -3.82 9.03
N GLY A 88 -10.02 -2.81 8.87
CA GLY A 88 -10.35 -1.39 9.09
C GLY A 88 -11.44 -0.87 8.15
N LEU A 89 -11.44 -1.30 6.88
CA LEU A 89 -12.45 -0.92 5.87
C LEU A 89 -13.88 -1.28 6.25
N ARG A 90 -14.05 -2.25 7.15
CA ARG A 90 -15.35 -2.63 7.68
C ARG A 90 -15.94 -1.60 8.64
N TYR A 91 -15.09 -0.83 9.29
CA TYR A 91 -15.46 0.05 10.40
C TYR A 91 -15.36 1.52 10.06
N LEU A 92 -14.64 1.87 8.99
CA LEU A 92 -14.33 3.25 8.62
C LEU A 92 -14.62 3.50 7.13
N GLU A 93 -14.88 4.77 6.79
CA GLU A 93 -14.94 5.21 5.39
C GLU A 93 -13.55 5.15 4.74
N LEU A 94 -13.53 4.95 3.42
CA LEU A 94 -12.28 4.87 2.66
C LEU A 94 -11.49 6.18 2.72
N SER A 95 -12.19 7.32 2.66
CA SER A 95 -11.60 8.65 2.80
C SER A 95 -10.88 8.89 4.14
N ILE A 96 -11.18 8.08 5.16
CA ILE A 96 -10.50 8.14 6.47
C ILE A 96 -9.36 7.12 6.54
N VAL A 97 -9.63 5.89 6.11
CA VAL A 97 -8.68 4.78 6.24
C VAL A 97 -7.45 5.03 5.39
N SER A 98 -7.65 5.34 4.10
CA SER A 98 -6.57 5.41 3.13
C SER A 98 -5.53 6.48 3.48
N PRO A 99 -5.88 7.76 3.81
CA PRO A 99 -4.87 8.74 4.19
C PRO A 99 -4.09 8.42 5.47
N VAL A 100 -4.75 7.80 6.46
CA VAL A 100 -4.07 7.46 7.73
C VAL A 100 -3.09 6.31 7.52
N GLN A 101 -3.47 5.31 6.74
CA GLN A 101 -2.60 4.19 6.37
C GLN A 101 -1.37 4.68 5.59
N ASN A 102 -1.58 5.55 4.63
CA ASN A 102 -0.56 6.03 3.70
C ASN A 102 0.40 7.09 4.27
N ALA A 103 0.20 7.53 5.52
CA ALA A 103 1.24 8.24 6.25
C ALA A 103 2.53 7.40 6.41
N SER A 104 2.44 6.08 6.22
CA SER A 104 3.59 5.15 6.18
C SER A 104 4.63 5.53 5.14
N GLY A 105 4.24 6.01 3.96
CA GLY A 105 5.19 6.42 2.92
C GLY A 105 6.16 7.52 3.37
N ALA A 106 5.67 8.48 4.17
CA ALA A 106 6.51 9.52 4.76
C ALA A 106 7.48 8.96 5.80
N LEU A 107 6.99 8.04 6.66
CA LEU A 107 7.81 7.40 7.69
C LEU A 107 8.86 6.48 7.06
N SER A 108 8.50 5.73 6.03
CA SER A 108 9.41 4.84 5.29
C SER A 108 10.52 5.65 4.60
N ALA A 109 10.16 6.76 3.93
CA ALA A 109 11.15 7.63 3.30
C ALA A 109 12.15 8.18 4.32
N LEU A 110 11.67 8.64 5.48
CA LEU A 110 12.53 9.14 6.55
C LEU A 110 13.44 8.03 7.10
N PHE A 111 12.88 6.84 7.34
CA PHE A 111 13.64 5.69 7.84
C PHE A 111 14.73 5.28 6.84
N MET A 112 14.39 5.11 5.57
CA MET A 112 15.35 4.72 4.52
C MET A 112 16.42 5.80 4.31
N LEU A 113 16.04 7.07 4.32
CA LEU A 113 17.00 8.17 4.24
C LEU A 113 18.03 8.11 5.38
N ILE A 114 17.57 7.96 6.63
CA ILE A 114 18.46 7.84 7.79
C ILE A 114 19.34 6.60 7.66
N TYR A 115 18.77 5.45 7.27
CA TYR A 115 19.52 4.21 7.09
C TYR A 115 20.60 4.36 6.04
N PHE A 116 20.30 4.89 4.85
CA PHE A 116 21.25 5.06 3.76
C PHE A 116 22.36 6.08 4.08
N LEU A 117 22.04 7.11 4.86
CA LEU A 117 23.06 8.05 5.39
C LEU A 117 24.02 7.33 6.38
N VAL A 118 23.46 6.52 7.28
CA VAL A 118 24.25 5.81 8.30
C VAL A 118 25.18 4.75 7.69
N VAL A 119 24.69 4.00 6.69
CA VAL A 119 25.51 2.99 5.99
C VAL A 119 26.43 3.57 4.92
N GLY A 120 26.36 4.88 4.65
CA GLY A 120 27.21 5.56 3.68
C GLY A 120 26.78 5.39 2.21
N ARG A 121 25.58 4.87 1.96
CA ARG A 121 25.00 4.74 0.60
C ARG A 121 24.65 6.10 0.00
N ILE A 122 24.18 7.04 0.83
CA ILE A 122 23.98 8.45 0.47
C ILE A 122 25.05 9.25 1.22
N THR A 123 25.91 9.93 0.48
CA THR A 123 26.98 10.77 1.03
C THR A 123 26.66 12.26 0.86
N ASP A 124 25.91 12.62 -0.16
CA ASP A 124 25.46 13.97 -0.43
C ASP A 124 23.94 14.02 -0.69
N LEU A 125 23.24 14.78 0.13
CA LEU A 125 21.79 14.96 0.00
C LEU A 125 21.41 15.73 -1.27
N SER A 126 22.30 16.55 -1.81
CA SER A 126 22.05 17.32 -3.03
C SER A 126 21.98 16.45 -4.28
N GLU A 127 22.61 15.27 -4.26
CA GLU A 127 22.51 14.28 -5.35
C GLU A 127 21.16 13.55 -5.34
N THR A 128 20.57 13.38 -4.15
CA THR A 128 19.28 12.70 -3.99
C THR A 128 18.10 13.67 -4.14
N PHE A 129 18.28 14.93 -3.72
CA PHE A 129 17.22 15.93 -3.65
C PHE A 129 17.62 17.21 -4.39
N ASP A 130 17.35 17.29 -5.69
CA ASP A 130 17.27 18.57 -6.38
C ASP A 130 16.07 19.40 -5.85
N PRO A 131 16.00 20.72 -6.12
CA PRO A 131 14.95 21.59 -5.58
C PRO A 131 13.51 21.15 -5.93
N PHE A 132 13.26 20.58 -7.11
CA PHE A 132 11.95 20.10 -7.52
C PHE A 132 11.60 18.80 -6.79
N THR A 133 12.54 17.85 -6.72
CA THR A 133 12.39 16.58 -5.99
C THR A 133 12.13 16.83 -4.51
N LEU A 134 12.91 17.72 -3.88
CA LEU A 134 12.73 18.07 -2.46
C LEU A 134 11.36 18.71 -2.22
N THR A 135 11.00 19.73 -3.02
CA THR A 135 9.73 20.45 -2.85
C THR A 135 8.55 19.53 -3.13
N GLY A 136 8.61 18.73 -4.19
CA GLY A 136 7.57 17.76 -4.54
C GLY A 136 7.35 16.72 -3.45
N THR A 137 8.43 16.12 -2.95
CA THR A 137 8.39 15.14 -1.84
C THR A 137 7.80 15.75 -0.57
N VAL A 138 8.24 16.95 -0.18
CA VAL A 138 7.73 17.66 1.00
C VAL A 138 6.22 17.96 0.86
N LEU A 139 5.79 18.41 -0.31
CA LEU A 139 4.36 18.68 -0.56
C LEU A 139 3.51 17.40 -0.47
N ILE A 140 3.99 16.28 -1.01
CA ILE A 140 3.29 14.99 -0.91
C ILE A 140 3.23 14.56 0.55
N VAL A 141 4.35 14.52 1.25
CA VAL A 141 4.43 14.09 2.65
C VAL A 141 3.52 14.95 3.54
N LEU A 142 3.65 16.27 3.46
CA LEU A 142 2.83 17.18 4.26
C LEU A 142 1.35 17.12 3.87
N GLY A 143 1.03 16.97 2.59
CA GLY A 143 -0.33 16.84 2.08
C GLY A 143 -1.02 15.57 2.58
N VAL A 144 -0.33 14.42 2.54
CA VAL A 144 -0.87 13.13 3.05
C VAL A 144 -1.05 13.19 4.57
N ILE A 145 -0.07 13.69 5.31
CA ILE A 145 -0.16 13.86 6.77
C ILE A 145 -1.29 14.84 7.14
N ALA A 146 -1.37 15.97 6.44
CA ALA A 146 -2.43 16.96 6.67
C ALA A 146 -3.80 16.36 6.41
N LEU A 147 -3.95 15.56 5.35
CA LEU A 147 -5.20 14.87 5.05
C LEU A 147 -5.57 13.89 6.17
N ALA A 148 -4.64 13.08 6.67
CA ALA A 148 -4.85 12.18 7.79
C ALA A 148 -5.28 12.93 9.07
N VAL A 149 -4.67 14.08 9.36
CA VAL A 149 -5.04 14.95 10.50
C VAL A 149 -6.43 15.56 10.32
N VAL A 150 -6.75 16.03 9.12
CA VAL A 150 -8.09 16.57 8.80
C VAL A 150 -9.14 15.49 9.00
N GLU A 151 -8.93 14.28 8.49
CA GLU A 151 -9.85 13.15 8.65
C GLU A 151 -10.04 12.80 10.13
N GLN A 152 -8.97 12.74 10.89
CA GLN A 152 -9.06 12.49 12.34
C GLN A 152 -9.88 13.56 13.07
N ARG A 153 -9.72 14.85 12.70
CA ARG A 153 -10.49 15.95 13.28
C ARG A 153 -11.98 15.86 12.92
N LEU A 154 -12.29 15.55 11.66
CA LEU A 154 -13.65 15.38 11.19
C LEU A 154 -14.36 14.21 11.89
N SER A 155 -13.68 13.07 11.98
CA SER A 155 -14.16 11.90 12.71
C SER A 155 -14.43 12.20 14.21
N ARG A 156 -13.61 13.04 14.85
CA ARG A 156 -13.83 13.47 16.24
C ARG A 156 -15.03 14.41 16.37
N ALA A 157 -15.23 15.31 15.41
CA ALA A 157 -16.38 16.23 15.43
C ALA A 157 -17.71 15.45 15.26
N GLU A 158 -17.75 14.40 14.44
CA GLU A 158 -18.92 13.54 14.30
C GLU A 158 -19.26 12.75 15.58
N LYS A 159 -18.28 12.49 16.45
CA LYS A 159 -18.55 11.83 17.74
C LYS A 159 -19.37 12.65 18.73
N GLN A 160 -19.47 13.96 18.50
CA GLN A 160 -20.32 14.85 19.29
C GLN A 160 -21.81 14.76 18.89
N LEU A 161 -22.11 14.11 17.76
CA LEU A 161 -23.47 13.82 17.32
C LEU A 161 -24.11 12.70 18.15
N ALA A 162 -25.44 12.63 18.15
CA ALA A 162 -26.19 11.61 18.86
C ALA A 162 -25.77 10.19 18.42
N PRO A 163 -25.79 9.18 19.33
CA PRO A 163 -25.35 7.80 19.01
C PRO A 163 -26.04 7.18 17.80
N GLU A 164 -27.28 7.58 17.52
CA GLU A 164 -28.09 7.10 16.39
C GLU A 164 -27.66 7.70 15.04
N GLU A 165 -26.96 8.83 15.07
CA GLU A 165 -26.45 9.53 13.89
C GLU A 165 -24.97 9.19 13.58
N ARG A 166 -24.33 8.36 14.45
CA ARG A 166 -22.91 8.01 14.28
C ARG A 166 -22.74 7.00 13.16
N LYS A 167 -22.03 7.39 12.11
CA LYS A 167 -21.58 6.52 11.01
C LYS A 167 -20.69 5.37 11.49
N TYR A 168 -20.06 5.47 12.65
CA TYR A 168 -19.02 4.55 13.12
C TYR A 168 -19.40 3.85 14.42
N ARG A 169 -19.61 2.55 14.34
CA ARG A 169 -20.05 1.69 15.44
C ARG A 169 -19.05 1.57 16.60
N PHE A 170 -17.75 1.80 16.36
CA PHE A 170 -16.66 1.55 17.32
C PHE A 170 -15.87 2.80 17.73
N GLY A 171 -16.25 3.99 17.31
CA GLY A 171 -15.64 5.25 17.74
C GLY A 171 -14.11 5.31 17.51
N ALA A 172 -13.36 5.81 18.51
CA ALA A 172 -11.90 6.02 18.39
C ALA A 172 -11.09 4.72 18.24
N LEU A 173 -11.59 3.59 18.74
CA LEU A 173 -10.90 2.29 18.61
C LEU A 173 -10.78 1.82 17.17
N ALA A 174 -11.70 2.24 16.29
CA ALA A 174 -11.59 1.89 14.87
C ALA A 174 -10.35 2.51 14.20
N LEU A 175 -9.86 3.66 14.67
CA LEU A 175 -8.63 4.27 14.16
C LEU A 175 -7.36 3.47 14.49
N LEU A 176 -7.45 2.50 15.41
CA LEU A 176 -6.32 1.61 15.70
C LEU A 176 -5.94 0.77 14.46
N PHE A 177 -6.92 0.36 13.64
CA PHE A 177 -6.64 -0.40 12.42
C PHE A 177 -5.73 0.33 11.44
N PRO A 178 -6.06 1.53 10.95
CA PRO A 178 -5.17 2.23 10.02
C PRO A 178 -3.85 2.67 10.65
N LEU A 179 -3.78 2.90 11.97
CA LEU A 179 -2.52 3.21 12.66
C LEU A 179 -1.60 1.99 12.74
N LEU A 180 -2.12 0.80 13.05
CA LEU A 180 -1.35 -0.43 13.04
C LEU A 180 -0.92 -0.80 11.62
N TYR A 181 -1.82 -0.61 10.64
CA TYR A 181 -1.44 -0.73 9.23
C TYR A 181 -0.23 0.15 8.93
N CYS A 182 -0.32 1.45 9.21
CA CYS A 182 0.74 2.42 8.96
C CYS A 182 2.08 1.98 9.58
N LEU A 183 2.07 1.44 10.80
CA LEU A 183 3.28 0.95 11.47
C LEU A 183 3.90 -0.24 10.70
N PHE A 184 3.12 -1.28 10.44
CA PHE A 184 3.64 -2.48 9.75
C PHE A 184 3.99 -2.20 8.28
N ASP A 185 3.23 -1.36 7.62
CA ASP A 185 3.50 -0.94 6.25
C ASP A 185 4.80 -0.12 6.15
N THR A 186 5.07 0.76 7.13
CA THR A 186 6.36 1.47 7.24
C THR A 186 7.53 0.48 7.34
N LEU A 187 7.41 -0.55 8.17
CA LEU A 187 8.45 -1.57 8.31
C LEU A 187 8.62 -2.38 7.03
N GLY A 188 7.53 -2.79 6.39
CA GLY A 188 7.55 -3.53 5.13
C GLY A 188 8.17 -2.72 3.99
N THR A 189 7.70 -1.50 3.78
CA THR A 189 8.20 -0.59 2.72
C THR A 189 9.68 -0.24 2.91
N SER A 190 10.09 0.00 4.16
CA SER A 190 11.51 0.25 4.47
C SER A 190 12.38 -0.98 4.22
N ALA A 191 11.89 -2.16 4.59
CA ALA A 191 12.60 -3.41 4.33
C ALA A 191 12.72 -3.67 2.82
N ASP A 192 11.67 -3.46 2.03
CA ASP A 192 11.71 -3.58 0.57
C ASP A 192 12.73 -2.63 -0.06
N GLY A 193 12.71 -1.36 0.32
CA GLY A 193 13.65 -0.38 -0.21
C GLY A 193 15.11 -0.71 0.11
N ILE A 194 15.39 -1.35 1.27
CA ILE A 194 16.72 -1.82 1.62
C ILE A 194 17.08 -3.12 0.87
N ILE A 195 16.13 -4.06 0.77
CA ILE A 195 16.36 -5.37 0.12
C ILE A 195 16.65 -5.20 -1.37
N LEU A 196 15.96 -4.26 -2.02
CA LEU A 196 16.09 -3.96 -3.45
C LEU A 196 17.28 -3.06 -3.80
N ASP A 197 17.94 -2.45 -2.83
CA ASP A 197 19.10 -1.60 -3.11
C ASP A 197 20.28 -2.44 -3.62
N GLU A 198 20.92 -1.97 -4.70
CA GLU A 198 22.00 -2.70 -5.39
C GLU A 198 23.26 -2.85 -4.54
N GLU A 199 23.55 -1.92 -3.60
CA GLU A 199 24.79 -1.92 -2.82
C GLU A 199 24.66 -2.58 -1.46
N VAL A 200 23.54 -2.32 -0.76
CA VAL A 200 23.34 -2.80 0.63
C VAL A 200 22.26 -3.88 0.74
N GLY A 201 21.57 -4.17 -0.37
CA GLY A 201 20.47 -5.11 -0.42
C GLY A 201 20.87 -6.58 -0.41
N LEU A 202 19.91 -7.44 -0.73
CA LEU A 202 20.08 -8.89 -0.71
C LEU A 202 20.55 -9.49 -2.04
N GLY A 203 20.76 -8.67 -3.09
CA GLY A 203 21.08 -9.13 -4.43
C GLY A 203 19.93 -9.88 -5.09
N LEU A 204 18.70 -9.58 -4.72
CA LEU A 204 17.47 -10.08 -5.34
C LEU A 204 17.01 -9.07 -6.39
N GLY A 205 16.75 -9.54 -7.62
CA GLY A 205 16.17 -8.71 -8.67
C GLY A 205 14.69 -8.42 -8.43
N GLU A 206 14.14 -7.48 -9.20
CA GLU A 206 12.76 -7.05 -9.07
C GLU A 206 11.76 -8.21 -9.29
N ILE A 207 12.03 -9.05 -10.30
CA ILE A 207 11.18 -10.23 -10.61
C ILE A 207 11.22 -11.23 -9.46
N ASP A 208 12.40 -11.47 -8.86
CA ASP A 208 12.56 -12.38 -7.73
C ASP A 208 11.76 -11.91 -6.52
N VAL A 209 11.80 -10.60 -6.22
CA VAL A 209 11.02 -10.01 -5.13
C VAL A 209 9.51 -10.13 -5.40
N ILE A 210 9.03 -9.89 -6.61
CA ILE A 210 7.62 -10.07 -6.98
C ILE A 210 7.19 -11.53 -6.79
N ILE A 211 8.04 -12.50 -7.19
CA ILE A 211 7.76 -13.92 -6.99
C ILE A 211 7.69 -14.26 -5.51
N LEU A 212 8.66 -13.85 -4.70
CA LEU A 212 8.72 -14.14 -3.27
C LEU A 212 7.53 -13.51 -2.52
N TYR A 213 7.20 -12.26 -2.86
CA TYR A 213 6.04 -11.54 -2.35
C TYR A 213 4.76 -12.33 -2.66
N GLY A 214 4.53 -12.65 -3.93
CA GLY A 214 3.35 -13.37 -4.38
C GLY A 214 3.18 -14.75 -3.75
N LEU A 215 4.27 -15.51 -3.58
CA LEU A 215 4.23 -16.83 -2.94
C LEU A 215 3.93 -16.73 -1.44
N THR A 216 4.48 -15.73 -0.73
CA THR A 216 4.19 -15.53 0.70
C THR A 216 2.73 -15.09 0.91
N PHE A 217 2.21 -14.23 0.05
CA PHE A 217 0.79 -13.85 0.06
C PHE A 217 -0.13 -15.01 -0.32
N LEU A 218 0.27 -15.89 -1.23
CA LEU A 218 -0.47 -17.11 -1.52
C LEU A 218 -0.62 -17.98 -0.26
N LEU A 219 0.47 -18.19 0.48
CA LEU A 219 0.43 -18.97 1.72
C LEU A 219 -0.51 -18.34 2.76
N ALA A 220 -0.46 -17.01 2.91
CA ALA A 220 -1.36 -16.27 3.79
C ALA A 220 -2.83 -16.38 3.34
N GLY A 221 -3.09 -16.24 2.03
CA GLY A 221 -4.41 -16.41 1.44
C GLY A 221 -4.98 -17.81 1.62
N LEU A 222 -4.15 -18.85 1.41
CA LEU A 222 -4.54 -20.24 1.67
C LEU A 222 -4.83 -20.49 3.14
N ALA A 223 -4.02 -19.97 4.06
CA ALA A 223 -4.26 -20.05 5.49
C ALA A 223 -5.60 -19.37 5.87
N ALA A 224 -5.88 -18.18 5.32
CA ALA A 224 -7.16 -17.51 5.49
C ALA A 224 -8.33 -18.33 4.94
N TRP A 225 -8.16 -18.97 3.78
CA TRP A 225 -9.19 -19.83 3.16
C TRP A 225 -9.48 -21.07 4.00
N ILE A 226 -8.45 -21.75 4.49
CA ILE A 226 -8.57 -22.90 5.41
C ILE A 226 -9.27 -22.45 6.70
N PHE A 227 -8.90 -21.31 7.27
CA PHE A 227 -9.56 -20.77 8.45
C PHE A 227 -11.05 -20.51 8.21
N LEU A 228 -11.41 -19.90 7.08
CA LEU A 228 -12.79 -19.66 6.69
C LEU A 228 -13.57 -20.97 6.53
N TRP A 229 -12.94 -22.02 6.02
CA TRP A 229 -13.54 -23.33 5.90
C TRP A 229 -13.81 -24.00 7.26
N ILE A 230 -12.85 -23.92 8.19
CA ILE A 230 -12.99 -24.50 9.53
C ILE A 230 -14.03 -23.74 10.37
N ARG A 231 -14.06 -22.41 10.29
CA ARG A 231 -14.94 -21.54 11.09
C ARG A 231 -16.28 -21.22 10.45
N GLY A 232 -16.40 -21.39 9.16
CA GLY A 232 -17.63 -21.14 8.41
C GLY A 232 -18.62 -22.30 8.54
N LYS A 233 -19.92 -21.98 8.54
CA LYS A 233 -20.99 -22.99 8.45
C LYS A 233 -21.07 -23.64 7.06
N LYS A 234 -20.49 -22.99 6.04
CA LYS A 234 -20.42 -23.46 4.65
C LYS A 234 -19.03 -23.15 4.09
N PRO A 235 -18.50 -23.98 3.16
CA PRO A 235 -17.25 -23.69 2.47
C PRO A 235 -17.32 -22.33 1.78
N TYR A 236 -16.30 -21.51 1.97
CA TYR A 236 -16.18 -20.24 1.25
C TYR A 236 -15.84 -20.52 -0.21
N ASN A 237 -16.66 -20.02 -1.12
CA ASN A 237 -16.41 -20.05 -2.55
C ASN A 237 -15.97 -18.66 -3.03
N PRO A 238 -14.69 -18.42 -3.31
CA PRO A 238 -14.21 -17.14 -3.80
C PRO A 238 -14.77 -16.77 -5.17
N PHE A 239 -15.09 -17.74 -6.03
CA PHE A 239 -15.58 -17.51 -7.39
C PHE A 239 -17.09 -17.19 -7.47
N ALA A 240 -17.78 -17.02 -6.34
CA ALA A 240 -19.15 -16.55 -6.34
C ALA A 240 -19.24 -15.12 -6.92
N ARG A 241 -20.32 -14.83 -7.66
CA ARG A 241 -20.50 -13.53 -8.31
C ARG A 241 -20.47 -12.35 -7.34
N SER A 242 -20.89 -12.53 -6.10
CA SER A 242 -20.83 -11.51 -5.03
C SER A 242 -19.42 -11.16 -4.60
N GLU A 243 -18.42 -12.01 -4.86
CA GLU A 243 -17.02 -11.84 -4.45
C GLU A 243 -16.16 -11.12 -5.50
N TRP A 244 -16.69 -10.89 -6.70
CA TRP A 244 -15.98 -10.24 -7.80
C TRP A 244 -15.31 -8.90 -7.47
N PRO A 245 -15.92 -7.99 -6.66
CA PRO A 245 -15.24 -6.76 -6.29
C PRO A 245 -13.90 -6.99 -5.58
N LYS A 246 -13.81 -8.06 -4.74
CA LYS A 246 -12.56 -8.44 -4.07
C LYS A 246 -11.51 -8.95 -5.06
N GLY A 247 -11.95 -9.75 -6.05
CA GLY A 247 -11.07 -10.23 -7.11
C GLY A 247 -10.53 -9.10 -7.98
N LEU A 248 -11.41 -8.15 -8.35
CA LEU A 248 -10.98 -6.97 -9.12
C LEU A 248 -10.02 -6.08 -8.32
N ALA A 249 -10.28 -5.92 -7.02
CA ALA A 249 -9.36 -5.22 -6.13
C ALA A 249 -7.99 -5.89 -6.10
N ALA A 250 -7.94 -7.21 -5.94
CA ALA A 250 -6.70 -7.98 -5.93
C ALA A 250 -5.93 -7.88 -7.27
N CYS A 251 -6.63 -7.83 -8.41
CA CYS A 251 -6.00 -7.60 -9.70
C CYS A 251 -5.38 -6.20 -9.80
N CYS A 252 -6.08 -5.16 -9.32
CA CYS A 252 -5.54 -3.80 -9.29
C CYS A 252 -4.35 -3.67 -8.32
N GLU A 253 -4.41 -4.37 -7.19
CA GLU A 253 -3.35 -4.45 -6.20
C GLU A 253 -2.09 -5.07 -6.80
N GLU A 254 -2.21 -6.26 -7.39
CA GLU A 254 -1.07 -6.94 -8.02
C GLU A 254 -0.49 -6.16 -9.19
N PHE A 255 -1.35 -5.56 -10.02
CA PHE A 255 -0.89 -4.66 -11.07
C PHE A 255 -0.05 -3.51 -10.50
N GLY A 256 -0.53 -2.86 -9.43
CA GLY A 256 0.24 -1.81 -8.73
C GLY A 256 1.52 -2.34 -8.12
N GLN A 257 1.50 -3.54 -7.51
CA GLN A 257 2.64 -4.15 -6.84
C GLN A 257 3.83 -4.40 -7.79
N VAL A 258 3.57 -4.87 -9.01
CA VAL A 258 4.62 -5.03 -10.02
C VAL A 258 5.35 -3.71 -10.25
N PHE A 259 4.61 -2.63 -10.49
CA PHE A 259 5.22 -1.32 -10.73
C PHE A 259 5.83 -0.70 -9.47
N TYR A 260 5.30 -1.00 -8.29
CA TYR A 260 5.86 -0.61 -7.01
C TYR A 260 7.30 -1.12 -6.84
N VAL A 261 7.53 -2.42 -7.07
CA VAL A 261 8.86 -3.03 -6.92
C VAL A 261 9.88 -2.35 -7.83
N TYR A 262 9.51 -2.10 -9.10
CA TYR A 262 10.39 -1.37 -10.03
C TYR A 262 10.64 0.09 -9.63
N ALA A 263 9.69 0.76 -9.01
CA ALA A 263 9.89 2.13 -8.51
C ALA A 263 10.84 2.14 -7.30
N MET A 264 10.62 1.21 -6.35
CA MET A 264 11.42 1.09 -5.12
C MET A 264 12.87 0.67 -5.41
N ALA A 265 13.10 -0.23 -6.37
CA ALA A 265 14.44 -0.64 -6.77
C ALA A 265 15.28 0.54 -7.32
N ARG A 266 14.65 1.55 -7.90
CA ARG A 266 15.37 2.68 -8.53
C ARG A 266 15.60 3.87 -7.59
N ASN A 267 14.60 4.25 -6.81
CA ASN A 267 14.68 5.40 -5.90
C ASN A 267 13.74 5.24 -4.70
N PRO A 268 14.07 4.37 -3.74
CA PRO A 268 13.15 4.02 -2.66
C PRO A 268 12.78 5.20 -1.76
N VAL A 269 13.69 6.15 -1.53
CA VAL A 269 13.46 7.30 -0.64
C VAL A 269 12.40 8.24 -1.18
N VAL A 270 12.38 8.48 -2.51
CA VAL A 270 11.41 9.37 -3.15
C VAL A 270 10.18 8.61 -3.66
N ALA A 271 10.35 7.36 -4.09
CA ALA A 271 9.24 6.54 -4.56
C ALA A 271 8.24 6.21 -3.45
N ALA A 272 8.68 5.93 -2.22
CA ALA A 272 7.79 5.56 -1.12
C ALA A 272 6.70 6.63 -0.84
N PRO A 273 6.99 7.92 -0.63
CA PRO A 273 5.95 8.93 -0.45
C PRO A 273 5.12 9.17 -1.73
N MET A 274 5.73 9.06 -2.91
CA MET A 274 5.01 9.18 -4.19
C MET A 274 3.97 8.08 -4.34
N VAL A 275 4.34 6.83 -4.09
CA VAL A 275 3.41 5.69 -4.15
C VAL A 275 2.33 5.84 -3.08
N ALA A 276 2.68 6.16 -1.82
CA ALA A 276 1.72 6.38 -0.75
C ALA A 276 0.69 7.48 -1.06
N SER A 277 0.97 8.35 -2.03
CA SER A 277 0.00 9.34 -2.50
C SER A 277 -1.23 8.73 -3.20
N TYR A 278 -1.28 7.40 -3.40
CA TYR A 278 -2.46 6.73 -3.95
C TYR A 278 -3.73 6.98 -3.11
N CYS A 279 -3.58 7.32 -1.83
CA CYS A 279 -4.70 7.75 -1.00
C CYS A 279 -5.47 8.94 -1.59
N ILE A 280 -4.82 9.80 -2.37
CA ILE A 280 -5.48 10.91 -3.05
C ILE A 280 -6.42 10.38 -4.14
N VAL A 281 -5.94 9.39 -4.91
CA VAL A 281 -6.78 8.71 -5.91
C VAL A 281 -7.96 8.02 -5.21
N SER A 282 -7.70 7.31 -4.12
CA SER A 282 -8.73 6.64 -3.30
C SER A 282 -9.78 7.62 -2.79
N VAL A 283 -9.37 8.78 -2.26
CA VAL A 283 -10.27 9.83 -1.77
C VAL A 283 -11.11 10.43 -2.91
N VAL A 284 -10.52 10.70 -4.07
CA VAL A 284 -11.26 11.20 -5.24
C VAL A 284 -12.25 10.15 -5.73
N LEU A 285 -11.83 8.89 -5.84
CA LEU A 285 -12.70 7.79 -6.27
C LEU A 285 -13.83 7.52 -5.25
N SER A 286 -13.56 7.62 -3.95
CA SER A 286 -14.58 7.48 -2.91
C SER A 286 -15.65 8.56 -3.04
N ARG A 287 -15.25 9.80 -3.35
CA ARG A 287 -16.18 10.90 -3.61
C ARG A 287 -17.08 10.63 -4.81
N VAL A 288 -16.52 10.13 -5.91
CA VAL A 288 -17.24 9.90 -7.16
C VAL A 288 -18.12 8.65 -7.08
N PHE A 289 -17.59 7.54 -6.62
CA PHE A 289 -18.23 6.22 -6.72
C PHE A 289 -18.93 5.78 -5.43
N LEU A 290 -18.42 6.17 -4.25
CA LEU A 290 -19.04 5.85 -2.97
C LEU A 290 -19.91 7.00 -2.45
N LYS A 291 -19.87 8.17 -3.13
CA LYS A 291 -20.62 9.39 -2.77
C LYS A 291 -20.28 9.91 -1.37
N GLU A 292 -19.08 9.64 -0.88
CA GLU A 292 -18.58 10.22 0.37
C GLU A 292 -18.44 11.73 0.23
N LYS A 293 -18.77 12.51 1.28
CA LYS A 293 -18.74 13.98 1.23
C LYS A 293 -17.39 14.48 1.68
N LEU A 294 -16.68 15.18 0.81
CA LEU A 294 -15.41 15.84 1.11
C LEU A 294 -15.62 17.31 1.49
N LYS A 295 -14.83 17.80 2.45
CA LYS A 295 -14.79 19.21 2.88
C LYS A 295 -13.69 19.98 2.14
N ALA A 296 -13.77 21.32 2.16
CA ALA A 296 -12.79 22.17 1.50
C ALA A 296 -11.34 21.92 1.96
N SER A 297 -11.13 21.60 3.24
CA SER A 297 -9.80 21.26 3.78
C SER A 297 -9.20 19.99 3.16
N GLN A 298 -10.03 18.99 2.85
CA GLN A 298 -9.60 17.77 2.18
C GLN A 298 -9.20 18.06 0.74
N TYR A 299 -9.98 18.86 0.02
CA TYR A 299 -9.61 19.30 -1.35
C TYR A 299 -8.30 20.10 -1.38
N ALA A 300 -8.02 20.92 -0.36
CA ALA A 300 -6.75 21.63 -0.28
C ALA A 300 -5.56 20.68 -0.12
N CYS A 301 -5.69 19.64 0.73
CA CYS A 301 -4.68 18.60 0.86
C CYS A 301 -4.47 17.83 -0.45
N VAL A 302 -5.55 17.44 -1.12
CA VAL A 302 -5.52 16.77 -2.42
C VAL A 302 -4.78 17.62 -3.44
N ALA A 303 -5.09 18.92 -3.54
CA ALA A 303 -4.43 19.84 -4.47
C ALA A 303 -2.92 19.97 -4.18
N ALA A 304 -2.53 20.06 -2.90
CA ALA A 304 -1.10 20.12 -2.51
C ALA A 304 -0.33 18.86 -2.97
N VAL A 305 -0.92 17.68 -2.79
CA VAL A 305 -0.28 16.42 -3.22
C VAL A 305 -0.18 16.34 -4.74
N ILE A 306 -1.23 16.74 -5.47
CA ILE A 306 -1.19 16.78 -6.95
C ILE A 306 -0.07 17.69 -7.44
N VAL A 307 0.10 18.88 -6.84
CA VAL A 307 1.21 19.79 -7.19
C VAL A 307 2.56 19.11 -6.89
N GLY A 308 2.67 18.41 -5.76
CA GLY A 308 3.87 17.64 -5.43
C GLY A 308 4.20 16.56 -6.48
N ILE A 309 3.20 15.80 -6.93
CA ILE A 309 3.36 14.79 -7.98
C ILE A 309 3.84 15.42 -9.30
N VAL A 310 3.27 16.57 -9.69
CA VAL A 310 3.68 17.28 -10.90
C VAL A 310 5.13 17.74 -10.79
N LEU A 311 5.57 18.25 -9.64
CA LEU A 311 6.96 18.66 -9.41
C LEU A 311 7.94 17.49 -9.52
N LEU A 312 7.59 16.31 -8.97
CA LEU A 312 8.40 15.10 -9.11
C LEU A 312 8.50 14.64 -10.57
N GLY A 313 7.39 14.73 -11.32
CA GLY A 313 7.41 14.42 -12.74
C GLY A 313 8.27 15.38 -13.57
N LEU A 314 8.31 16.66 -13.21
CA LEU A 314 9.21 17.63 -13.85
C LEU A 314 10.68 17.36 -13.51
N ALA A 315 10.99 17.03 -12.25
CA ALA A 315 12.33 16.66 -11.83
C ALA A 315 12.85 15.45 -12.59
N ASP A 316 12.03 14.39 -12.70
CA ASP A 316 12.37 13.17 -13.46
C ASP A 316 12.57 13.46 -14.95
N GLY A 317 11.76 14.36 -15.55
CA GLY A 317 11.91 14.79 -16.93
C GLY A 317 13.22 15.54 -17.20
N PHE A 318 13.61 16.44 -16.30
CA PHE A 318 14.89 17.19 -16.41
C PHE A 318 16.13 16.31 -16.18
N SER A 319 16.00 15.25 -15.39
CA SER A 319 17.11 14.30 -15.14
C SER A 319 17.33 13.32 -16.29
N ALA A 320 16.39 13.22 -17.23
CA ALA A 320 16.44 12.33 -18.38
C ALA A 320 17.04 12.98 -19.64
N GLU A 321 17.26 14.31 -19.63
CA GLU A 321 17.97 15.10 -20.67
C GLU A 321 19.45 15.25 -20.32
#